data_cfa1d6f4b0c39b37609d587c4044d060
#
_entry.id   cfa1d6f4b0c39b37609d587c4044d060
#
_cell.length_a   1.000
_cell.length_b   1.000
_cell.length_c   1.000
_cell.angle_alpha   90.00
_cell.angle_beta   90.00
_cell.angle_gamma   90.00
#
_symmetry.space_group_name_H-M   'P 1'
#
loop_
_entity.id
_entity.type
_entity.pdbx_description
1 polymer ?
#
loop_
_entity_poly.entity_id
_entity_poly.type
_entity_poly.pdbx_seq_one_letter_code
_entity_poly.pdbx_strand_id
1 'polypeptide(L)'
;NFQEFSKKAEQICGTFNKTWQKTEYETAVLTAESASNYHRLMGKTKMFPYWKYVTAGDEKVREEHRKLDGVILPANDPRWKKIFPPNGWKCRCRVVPLMKHEVEGIDINAMRAIVDEYLGTSEWKMNEAQGWDSNRGETAEVFSKNQHYIRKFPDKAASLLGDLHYNDYGLESFGKKAAAATEKAPVFAGDPNQWRDSHQVMDDYKGRKVQLTEEVFKRHTTKKYEEARVPLVECIPDVLKNPDEVWINDYQKKFDNLNFIKFYEDKVINVVCEVKNGTLYQVTTWFEIEQNANIKVKGRRSRKIDPRWRYRRGLLIKK
;
A
#
# COMPACT_ATOMS: atom_id res chain seq x y z
N ASN A 1 -13.16 -6.49 -14.83
CA ASN A 1 -12.70 -6.58 -16.22
C ASN A 1 -12.37 -5.18 -16.78
N PHE A 2 -11.84 -5.12 -18.02
CA PHE A 2 -11.43 -3.83 -18.62
C PHE A 2 -12.60 -2.85 -18.79
N GLN A 3 -13.78 -3.28 -19.10
CA GLN A 3 -14.94 -2.40 -19.28
C GLN A 3 -15.35 -1.71 -17.96
N GLU A 4 -15.32 -2.43 -16.86
CA GLU A 4 -15.57 -1.87 -15.53
C GLU A 4 -14.49 -0.88 -15.11
N PHE A 5 -13.23 -1.23 -15.37
CA PHE A 5 -12.09 -0.33 -15.16
C PHE A 5 -12.24 0.95 -15.96
N SER A 6 -12.53 0.85 -17.29
CA SER A 6 -12.69 2.01 -18.17
C SER A 6 -13.84 2.91 -17.71
N LYS A 7 -14.97 2.33 -17.33
CA LYS A 7 -16.12 3.08 -16.81
C LYS A 7 -15.80 3.85 -15.54
N LYS A 8 -15.08 3.22 -14.61
CA LYS A 8 -14.63 3.89 -13.36
C LYS A 8 -13.59 4.96 -13.64
N ALA A 9 -12.62 4.69 -14.51
CA ALA A 9 -11.59 5.65 -14.89
C ALA A 9 -12.19 6.89 -15.58
N GLU A 10 -13.20 6.72 -16.45
CA GLU A 10 -13.91 7.83 -17.09
C GLU A 10 -14.69 8.69 -16.07
N GLN A 11 -15.26 8.07 -15.03
CA GLN A 11 -15.94 8.80 -13.95
C GLN A 11 -14.98 9.67 -13.12
N ILE A 12 -13.75 9.20 -12.93
CA ILE A 12 -12.74 9.86 -12.07
C ILE A 12 -11.93 10.88 -12.86
N CYS A 13 -11.44 10.50 -14.05
CA CYS A 13 -10.49 11.27 -14.84
C CYS A 13 -11.13 12.06 -15.99
N GLY A 14 -12.44 11.89 -16.25
CA GLY A 14 -13.08 12.42 -17.45
C GLY A 14 -12.69 11.64 -18.69
N THR A 15 -12.83 12.27 -19.86
CA THR A 15 -12.51 11.64 -21.14
C THR A 15 -11.01 11.34 -21.24
N PHE A 16 -10.65 10.07 -21.15
CA PHE A 16 -9.28 9.59 -21.25
C PHE A 16 -9.06 8.81 -22.55
N ASN A 17 -7.83 8.80 -23.07
CA ASN A 17 -7.51 8.00 -24.25
C ASN A 17 -7.67 6.50 -23.95
N LYS A 18 -8.65 5.84 -24.58
CA LYS A 18 -8.96 4.40 -24.37
C LYS A 18 -7.77 3.47 -24.59
N THR A 19 -6.86 3.82 -25.52
CA THR A 19 -5.64 3.04 -25.76
C THR A 19 -4.70 3.09 -24.55
N TRP A 20 -4.59 4.24 -23.89
CA TRP A 20 -3.77 4.39 -22.69
C TRP A 20 -4.39 3.68 -21.50
N GLN A 21 -5.70 3.81 -21.29
CA GLN A 21 -6.42 3.06 -20.25
C GLN A 21 -6.22 1.55 -20.40
N LYS A 22 -6.32 1.05 -21.65
CA LYS A 22 -6.08 -0.37 -21.92
C LYS A 22 -4.64 -0.76 -21.60
N THR A 23 -3.67 0.08 -21.95
CA THR A 23 -2.25 -0.16 -21.65
C THR A 23 -1.99 -0.21 -20.15
N GLU A 24 -2.56 0.73 -19.40
CA GLU A 24 -2.45 0.76 -17.92
C GLU A 24 -3.10 -0.47 -17.29
N TYR A 25 -4.30 -0.81 -17.70
CA TYR A 25 -5.01 -1.98 -17.19
C TYR A 25 -4.23 -3.28 -17.45
N GLU A 26 -3.81 -3.51 -18.70
CA GLU A 26 -3.04 -4.72 -19.08
C GLU A 26 -1.71 -4.78 -18.32
N THR A 27 -1.04 -3.63 -18.14
CA THR A 27 0.21 -3.56 -17.37
C THR A 27 -0.02 -3.84 -15.89
N ALA A 28 -1.10 -3.32 -15.31
CA ALA A 28 -1.45 -3.58 -13.92
C ALA A 28 -1.71 -5.08 -13.67
N VAL A 29 -2.42 -5.75 -14.59
CA VAL A 29 -2.66 -7.20 -14.52
C VAL A 29 -1.35 -7.97 -14.57
N LEU A 30 -0.48 -7.69 -15.55
CA LEU A 30 0.82 -8.33 -15.68
C LEU A 30 1.73 -8.09 -14.48
N THR A 31 1.63 -6.91 -13.88
CA THR A 31 2.35 -6.56 -12.63
C THR A 31 1.86 -7.41 -11.45
N ALA A 32 0.55 -7.56 -11.31
CA ALA A 32 -0.03 -8.36 -10.22
C ALA A 32 0.31 -9.85 -10.38
N GLU A 33 0.25 -10.37 -11.61
CA GLU A 33 0.65 -11.74 -11.92
C GLU A 33 2.12 -11.99 -11.60
N SER A 34 3.00 -11.04 -11.96
CA SER A 34 4.43 -11.13 -11.69
C SER A 34 4.75 -11.07 -10.20
N ALA A 35 4.08 -10.17 -9.45
CA ALA A 35 4.22 -10.10 -8.00
C ALA A 35 3.77 -11.41 -7.32
N SER A 36 2.64 -11.97 -7.76
CA SER A 36 2.17 -13.29 -7.29
C SER A 36 3.19 -14.40 -7.59
N ASN A 37 3.76 -14.40 -8.81
CA ASN A 37 4.81 -15.34 -9.19
C ASN A 37 6.04 -15.20 -8.28
N TYR A 38 6.50 -13.98 -8.01
CA TYR A 38 7.62 -13.74 -7.11
C TYR A 38 7.40 -14.38 -5.74
N HIS A 39 6.26 -14.14 -5.10
CA HIS A 39 5.95 -14.72 -3.79
C HIS A 39 5.89 -16.26 -3.83
N ARG A 40 5.31 -16.81 -4.90
CA ARG A 40 5.28 -18.26 -5.12
C ARG A 40 6.69 -18.85 -5.25
N LEU A 41 7.58 -18.17 -5.97
CA LEU A 41 8.98 -18.59 -6.16
C LEU A 41 9.76 -18.47 -4.86
N MET A 42 9.61 -17.37 -4.12
CA MET A 42 10.27 -17.15 -2.82
C MET A 42 9.91 -18.25 -1.80
N GLY A 43 8.65 -18.70 -1.79
CA GLY A 43 8.22 -19.80 -0.92
C GLY A 43 8.83 -21.16 -1.28
N LYS A 44 9.51 -21.30 -2.44
CA LYS A 44 10.05 -22.56 -2.94
C LYS A 44 11.56 -22.55 -3.19
N THR A 45 12.29 -21.57 -2.68
CA THR A 45 13.73 -21.39 -2.93
C THR A 45 14.61 -22.56 -2.47
N LYS A 46 14.17 -23.34 -1.48
CA LYS A 46 14.88 -24.58 -1.07
C LYS A 46 14.87 -25.65 -2.16
N MET A 47 13.79 -25.77 -2.92
CA MET A 47 13.64 -26.73 -4.02
C MET A 47 14.21 -26.17 -5.32
N PHE A 48 13.97 -24.87 -5.55
CA PHE A 48 14.36 -24.14 -6.75
C PHE A 48 15.30 -22.98 -6.41
N PRO A 49 16.57 -23.26 -6.13
CA PRO A 49 17.52 -22.24 -5.69
C PRO A 49 18.01 -21.31 -6.80
N TYR A 50 17.62 -21.55 -8.04
CA TYR A 50 17.96 -20.73 -9.20
C TYR A 50 16.71 -20.31 -9.97
N TRP A 51 16.77 -19.14 -10.54
CA TRP A 51 15.69 -18.58 -11.36
C TRP A 51 16.24 -18.17 -12.73
N LYS A 52 15.41 -18.37 -13.76
CA LYS A 52 15.71 -18.02 -15.14
C LYS A 52 14.77 -16.93 -15.62
N TYR A 53 15.32 -15.86 -16.19
CA TYR A 53 14.55 -14.85 -16.90
C TYR A 53 14.14 -15.38 -18.27
N VAL A 54 12.85 -15.26 -18.61
CA VAL A 54 12.30 -15.78 -19.87
C VAL A 54 11.44 -14.69 -20.50
N THR A 55 11.75 -14.34 -21.74
CA THR A 55 10.92 -13.44 -22.54
C THR A 55 9.72 -14.17 -23.13
N ALA A 56 8.78 -13.42 -23.73
CA ALA A 56 7.66 -14.03 -24.46
C ALA A 56 8.08 -14.73 -25.78
N GLY A 57 9.33 -14.50 -26.24
CA GLY A 57 9.91 -15.16 -27.42
C GLY A 57 9.36 -14.69 -28.75
N ASP A 58 8.44 -13.74 -28.79
CA ASP A 58 7.85 -13.22 -30.03
C ASP A 58 8.47 -11.88 -30.47
N GLU A 59 8.08 -11.43 -31.66
CA GLU A 59 8.58 -10.18 -32.26
C GLU A 59 8.22 -8.90 -31.47
N LYS A 60 7.24 -8.98 -30.57
CA LYS A 60 6.82 -7.86 -29.69
C LYS A 60 7.70 -7.71 -28.47
N VAL A 61 8.64 -8.61 -28.23
CA VAL A 61 9.63 -8.49 -27.17
C VAL A 61 10.61 -7.38 -27.52
N ARG A 62 10.79 -6.43 -26.62
CA ARG A 62 11.76 -5.35 -26.80
C ARG A 62 13.17 -5.90 -26.86
N GLU A 63 14.00 -5.29 -27.69
CA GLU A 63 15.37 -5.74 -27.90
C GLU A 63 16.18 -5.71 -26.60
N GLU A 64 15.96 -4.70 -25.77
CA GLU A 64 16.61 -4.60 -24.47
C GLU A 64 16.22 -5.76 -23.52
N HIS A 65 14.98 -6.28 -23.62
CA HIS A 65 14.57 -7.43 -22.81
C HIS A 65 15.13 -8.75 -23.35
N ARG A 66 15.41 -8.84 -24.65
CA ARG A 66 16.05 -10.03 -25.27
C ARG A 66 17.43 -10.29 -24.69
N LYS A 67 18.16 -9.22 -24.28
CA LYS A 67 19.46 -9.35 -23.63
C LYS A 67 19.40 -10.13 -22.32
N LEU A 68 18.26 -10.12 -21.65
CA LEU A 68 18.04 -10.87 -20.40
C LEU A 68 17.48 -12.28 -20.62
N ASP A 69 17.06 -12.61 -21.86
CA ASP A 69 16.46 -13.93 -22.13
C ASP A 69 17.45 -15.03 -21.84
N GLY A 70 17.05 -16.01 -21.05
CA GLY A 70 17.91 -17.12 -20.66
C GLY A 70 18.86 -16.84 -19.50
N VAL A 71 18.96 -15.62 -18.99
CA VAL A 71 19.77 -15.32 -17.81
C VAL A 71 19.32 -16.14 -16.62
N ILE A 72 20.28 -16.82 -15.97
CA ILE A 72 20.07 -17.67 -14.79
C ILE A 72 20.88 -17.13 -13.64
N LEU A 73 20.20 -16.85 -12.52
CA LEU A 73 20.83 -16.36 -11.29
C LEU A 73 20.29 -17.12 -10.08
N PRO A 74 21.07 -17.19 -8.98
CA PRO A 74 20.55 -17.65 -7.69
C PRO A 74 19.28 -16.87 -7.29
N ALA A 75 18.33 -17.52 -6.64
CA ALA A 75 17.09 -16.89 -6.20
C ALA A 75 17.29 -15.69 -5.28
N ASN A 76 18.40 -15.68 -4.53
CA ASN A 76 18.77 -14.59 -3.61
C ASN A 76 19.73 -13.57 -4.23
N ASP A 77 19.99 -13.63 -5.55
CA ASP A 77 20.87 -12.67 -6.21
C ASP A 77 20.24 -11.26 -6.18
N PRO A 78 20.96 -10.22 -5.71
CA PRO A 78 20.39 -8.88 -5.55
C PRO A 78 19.94 -8.22 -6.86
N ARG A 79 20.40 -8.71 -8.03
CA ARG A 79 19.97 -8.21 -9.34
C ARG A 79 18.49 -8.42 -9.59
N TRP A 80 17.87 -9.44 -8.99
CA TRP A 80 16.42 -9.65 -9.05
C TRP A 80 15.60 -8.49 -8.50
N LYS A 81 16.16 -7.69 -7.60
CA LYS A 81 15.49 -6.48 -7.11
C LYS A 81 15.24 -5.47 -8.22
N LYS A 82 16.07 -5.48 -9.27
CA LYS A 82 15.99 -4.56 -10.40
C LYS A 82 15.31 -5.20 -11.63
N ILE A 83 15.78 -6.37 -12.02
CA ILE A 83 15.38 -6.98 -13.31
C ILE A 83 14.17 -7.90 -13.23
N PHE A 84 13.61 -8.18 -12.05
CA PHE A 84 12.40 -9.01 -11.96
C PHE A 84 11.25 -8.34 -12.72
N PRO A 85 10.62 -9.00 -13.72
CA PRO A 85 9.60 -8.36 -14.54
C PRO A 85 8.40 -7.86 -13.71
N PRO A 86 7.61 -6.88 -14.22
CA PRO A 86 7.72 -6.24 -15.54
C PRO A 86 8.75 -5.09 -15.58
N ASN A 87 9.55 -5.05 -16.64
CA ASN A 87 10.55 -4.01 -16.86
C ASN A 87 10.08 -2.99 -17.92
N GLY A 88 8.80 -2.70 -18.00
CA GLY A 88 8.21 -1.74 -18.93
C GLY A 88 6.73 -1.99 -19.16
N TRP A 89 6.09 -1.06 -19.86
CA TRP A 89 4.69 -1.17 -20.24
C TRP A 89 4.39 -2.44 -21.03
N LYS A 90 3.32 -3.18 -20.64
CA LYS A 90 2.91 -4.45 -21.30
C LYS A 90 4.02 -5.51 -21.38
N CYS A 91 4.96 -5.48 -20.44
CA CYS A 91 6.02 -6.48 -20.38
C CYS A 91 5.43 -7.86 -20.03
N ARG A 92 5.66 -8.85 -20.92
CA ARG A 92 5.19 -10.23 -20.78
C ARG A 92 6.32 -11.21 -20.42
N CYS A 93 7.47 -10.67 -20.04
CA CYS A 93 8.57 -11.48 -19.52
C CYS A 93 8.17 -12.11 -18.19
N ARG A 94 8.76 -13.24 -17.87
CA ARG A 94 8.49 -13.99 -16.65
C ARG A 94 9.78 -14.57 -16.07
N VAL A 95 9.72 -14.98 -14.84
CA VAL A 95 10.79 -15.72 -14.18
C VAL A 95 10.31 -17.15 -13.91
N VAL A 96 11.13 -18.12 -14.25
CA VAL A 96 10.86 -19.54 -14.02
C VAL A 96 11.87 -20.13 -13.03
N PRO A 97 11.44 -21.02 -12.14
CA PRO A 97 12.32 -21.68 -11.19
C PRO A 97 13.11 -22.81 -11.82
N LEU A 98 14.34 -23.04 -11.35
CA LEU A 98 15.22 -24.13 -11.76
C LEU A 98 15.75 -24.87 -10.53
N MET A 99 15.86 -26.19 -10.66
CA MET A 99 16.53 -27.03 -9.67
C MET A 99 18.05 -26.94 -9.82
N LYS A 100 18.79 -27.33 -8.81
CA LYS A 100 20.26 -27.25 -8.80
C LYS A 100 20.90 -28.01 -9.97
N HIS A 101 20.41 -29.20 -10.32
CA HIS A 101 20.96 -30.02 -11.37
C HIS A 101 20.72 -29.45 -12.80
N GLU A 102 19.67 -28.60 -12.95
CA GLU A 102 19.38 -27.97 -14.27
C GLU A 102 20.36 -26.82 -14.61
N VAL A 103 21.20 -26.42 -13.66
CA VAL A 103 22.18 -25.34 -13.84
C VAL A 103 23.63 -25.84 -13.76
N GLU A 104 23.82 -27.15 -13.73
CA GLU A 104 25.15 -27.75 -13.77
C GLU A 104 25.87 -27.37 -15.08
N GLY A 105 27.11 -26.89 -14.94
CA GLY A 105 27.91 -26.41 -16.08
C GLY A 105 27.60 -25.00 -16.56
N ILE A 106 26.65 -24.30 -15.95
CA ILE A 106 26.35 -22.89 -16.27
C ILE A 106 27.28 -21.98 -15.47
N ASP A 107 27.97 -21.09 -16.16
CA ASP A 107 28.76 -20.04 -15.52
C ASP A 107 27.85 -18.91 -15.03
N ILE A 108 27.53 -18.94 -13.73
CA ILE A 108 26.69 -17.94 -13.06
C ILE A 108 27.38 -16.56 -13.05
N ASN A 109 28.70 -16.49 -13.05
CA ASN A 109 29.40 -15.19 -13.08
C ASN A 109 29.29 -14.55 -14.47
N ALA A 110 29.33 -15.35 -15.54
CA ALA A 110 29.02 -14.85 -16.87
C ALA A 110 27.59 -14.32 -16.97
N MET A 111 26.61 -15.03 -16.37
CA MET A 111 25.22 -14.54 -16.30
C MET A 111 25.07 -13.23 -15.53
N ARG A 112 25.81 -13.07 -14.42
CA ARG A 112 25.87 -11.81 -13.67
C ARG A 112 26.46 -10.69 -14.52
N ALA A 113 27.54 -10.95 -15.25
CA ALA A 113 28.17 -9.96 -16.11
C ALA A 113 27.20 -9.44 -17.21
N ILE A 114 26.41 -10.32 -17.82
CA ILE A 114 25.37 -9.92 -18.78
C ILE A 114 24.37 -8.94 -18.15
N VAL A 115 23.93 -9.22 -16.93
CA VAL A 115 22.99 -8.34 -16.24
C VAL A 115 23.64 -7.01 -15.87
N ASP A 116 24.87 -7.03 -15.35
CA ASP A 116 25.59 -5.81 -14.97
C ASP A 116 25.87 -4.91 -16.18
N GLU A 117 26.22 -5.51 -17.32
CA GLU A 117 26.35 -4.78 -18.60
C GLU A 117 25.02 -4.15 -19.00
N TYR A 118 23.90 -4.91 -18.94
CA TYR A 118 22.56 -4.40 -19.25
C TYR A 118 22.17 -3.23 -18.33
N LEU A 119 22.43 -3.35 -17.02
CA LEU A 119 22.14 -2.29 -16.05
C LEU A 119 22.98 -1.01 -16.27
N GLY A 120 24.09 -1.12 -17.00
CA GLY A 120 24.94 0.00 -17.40
C GLY A 120 24.46 0.75 -18.66
N THR A 121 23.52 0.18 -19.41
CA THR A 121 23.07 0.74 -20.70
C THR A 121 22.21 2.00 -20.55
N SER A 122 22.15 2.82 -21.61
CA SER A 122 21.25 3.98 -21.69
C SER A 122 19.77 3.58 -21.65
N GLU A 123 19.44 2.45 -22.25
CA GLU A 123 18.09 1.88 -22.27
C GLU A 123 17.62 1.52 -20.86
N TRP A 124 18.50 0.91 -20.06
CA TRP A 124 18.17 0.63 -18.66
C TRP A 124 17.99 1.90 -17.85
N LYS A 125 18.85 2.89 -18.03
CA LYS A 125 18.72 4.20 -17.35
C LYS A 125 17.39 4.89 -17.66
N MET A 126 16.89 4.76 -18.89
CA MET A 126 15.56 5.25 -19.24
C MET A 126 14.46 4.47 -18.53
N ASN A 127 14.57 3.15 -18.41
CA ASN A 127 13.63 2.32 -17.67
C ASN A 127 13.63 2.69 -16.17
N GLU A 128 14.80 2.86 -15.58
CA GLU A 128 14.99 3.32 -14.19
C GLU A 128 14.33 4.70 -13.98
N ALA A 129 14.58 5.65 -14.88
CA ALA A 129 13.95 6.98 -14.83
C ALA A 129 12.43 6.93 -14.94
N GLN A 130 11.86 5.91 -15.56
CA GLN A 130 10.43 5.66 -15.65
C GLN A 130 9.88 4.79 -14.51
N GLY A 131 10.72 4.36 -13.57
CA GLY A 131 10.32 3.56 -12.42
C GLY A 131 10.05 2.08 -12.73
N TRP A 132 10.75 1.50 -13.72
CA TRP A 132 10.68 0.07 -14.02
C TRP A 132 11.85 -0.74 -13.44
N ASP A 133 12.55 -0.17 -12.50
CA ASP A 133 13.78 -0.69 -11.86
C ASP A 133 13.54 -1.38 -10.52
N SER A 134 12.32 -1.81 -10.25
CA SER A 134 11.99 -2.42 -8.95
C SER A 134 11.15 -3.69 -9.10
N ASN A 135 11.44 -4.64 -8.22
CA ASN A 135 10.65 -5.86 -8.08
C ASN A 135 9.30 -5.56 -7.41
N ARG A 136 8.23 -5.72 -8.15
CA ARG A 136 6.86 -5.41 -7.68
C ARG A 136 6.37 -6.37 -6.60
N GLY A 137 6.92 -7.57 -6.55
CA GLY A 137 6.66 -8.50 -5.44
C GLY A 137 7.23 -8.04 -4.10
N GLU A 138 8.35 -7.28 -4.12
CA GLU A 138 8.93 -6.70 -2.90
C GLU A 138 8.30 -5.37 -2.52
N THR A 139 8.05 -4.50 -3.53
CA THR A 139 7.53 -3.15 -3.27
C THR A 139 6.02 -3.10 -3.04
N ALA A 140 5.28 -4.10 -3.52
CA ALA A 140 3.81 -4.13 -3.54
C ALA A 140 3.18 -2.93 -4.29
N GLU A 141 3.94 -2.29 -5.17
CA GLU A 141 3.47 -1.18 -5.99
C GLU A 141 3.06 -1.70 -7.39
N VAL A 142 1.90 -1.30 -7.88
CA VAL A 142 1.50 -1.57 -9.28
C VAL A 142 2.31 -0.67 -10.22
N PHE A 143 2.39 0.61 -9.90
CA PHE A 143 3.18 1.61 -10.59
C PHE A 143 4.09 2.34 -9.61
N SER A 144 5.33 2.58 -10.01
CA SER A 144 6.29 3.34 -9.22
C SER A 144 5.91 4.83 -9.13
N LYS A 145 6.24 5.46 -8.02
CA LYS A 145 6.14 6.93 -7.85
C LYS A 145 6.96 7.70 -8.90
N ASN A 146 7.95 7.05 -9.53
CA ASN A 146 8.77 7.61 -10.60
C ASN A 146 8.09 7.60 -11.96
N GLN A 147 6.89 7.01 -12.10
CA GLN A 147 6.13 7.08 -13.34
C GLN A 147 5.91 8.53 -13.77
N HIS A 148 6.09 8.79 -15.07
CA HIS A 148 6.11 10.14 -15.63
C HIS A 148 4.86 10.94 -15.28
N TYR A 149 3.69 10.35 -15.35
CA TYR A 149 2.43 11.03 -15.03
C TYR A 149 2.26 11.30 -13.53
N ILE A 150 2.79 10.44 -12.64
CA ILE A 150 2.78 10.68 -11.19
C ILE A 150 3.73 11.82 -10.85
N ARG A 151 4.94 11.80 -11.41
CA ARG A 151 5.93 12.88 -11.21
C ARG A 151 5.49 14.23 -11.77
N LYS A 152 4.82 14.23 -12.93
CA LYS A 152 4.38 15.45 -13.61
C LYS A 152 3.09 16.02 -13.01
N PHE A 153 2.25 15.18 -12.40
CA PHE A 153 0.96 15.58 -11.85
C PHE A 153 0.73 15.00 -10.43
N PRO A 154 1.68 15.21 -9.48
CA PRO A 154 1.58 14.61 -8.15
C PRO A 154 0.32 15.04 -7.41
N ASP A 155 -0.08 16.32 -7.53
CA ASP A 155 -1.29 16.85 -6.88
C ASP A 155 -2.58 16.21 -7.44
N LYS A 156 -2.60 15.90 -8.73
CA LYS A 156 -3.74 15.24 -9.36
C LYS A 156 -3.85 13.79 -8.98
N ALA A 157 -2.74 13.05 -8.95
CA ALA A 157 -2.72 11.67 -8.48
C ALA A 157 -3.11 11.56 -7.01
N ALA A 158 -2.60 12.48 -6.18
CA ALA A 158 -2.96 12.58 -4.77
C ALA A 158 -4.45 12.89 -4.58
N SER A 159 -5.00 13.83 -5.38
CA SER A 159 -6.42 14.17 -5.34
C SER A 159 -7.31 12.98 -5.71
N LEU A 160 -6.93 12.22 -6.75
CA LEU A 160 -7.67 11.04 -7.19
C LEU A 160 -7.70 9.93 -6.13
N LEU A 161 -6.57 9.67 -5.46
CA LEU A 161 -6.51 8.71 -4.35
C LEU A 161 -7.34 9.18 -3.16
N GLY A 162 -7.37 10.49 -2.89
CA GLY A 162 -8.18 11.09 -1.84
C GLY A 162 -9.69 11.00 -2.09
N ASP A 163 -10.12 10.83 -3.34
CA ASP A 163 -11.52 10.69 -3.72
C ASP A 163 -12.04 9.25 -3.63
N LEU A 164 -11.17 8.23 -3.55
CA LEU A 164 -11.57 6.85 -3.31
C LEU A 164 -12.11 6.68 -1.88
N HIS A 165 -13.19 5.94 -1.74
CA HIS A 165 -13.82 5.67 -0.45
C HIS A 165 -14.26 4.19 -0.33
N TYR A 166 -14.82 3.81 0.80
CA TYR A 166 -15.11 2.41 1.13
C TYR A 166 -15.91 1.64 0.06
N ASN A 167 -16.82 2.30 -0.66
CA ASN A 167 -17.60 1.66 -1.73
C ASN A 167 -16.74 1.22 -2.91
N ASP A 168 -15.67 1.98 -3.23
CA ASP A 168 -14.77 1.68 -4.35
C ASP A 168 -13.95 0.41 -4.09
N TYR A 169 -13.79 0.05 -2.81
CA TYR A 169 -13.12 -1.18 -2.36
C TYR A 169 -14.09 -2.33 -2.07
N GLY A 170 -15.39 -2.15 -2.36
CA GLY A 170 -16.43 -3.15 -2.10
C GLY A 170 -16.65 -3.43 -0.61
N LEU A 171 -16.37 -2.46 0.25
CA LEU A 171 -16.63 -2.57 1.69
C LEU A 171 -18.09 -2.24 2.01
N GLU A 172 -18.60 -2.84 3.05
CA GLU A 172 -19.93 -2.53 3.57
C GLU A 172 -20.02 -1.10 4.11
N SER A 173 -21.22 -0.56 4.15
CA SER A 173 -21.47 0.74 4.76
C SER A 173 -21.09 0.73 6.25
N PHE A 174 -20.75 1.91 6.78
CA PHE A 174 -20.40 2.07 8.18
C PHE A 174 -21.43 1.47 9.13
N GLY A 175 -22.72 1.78 8.89
CA GLY A 175 -23.81 1.30 9.75
C GLY A 175 -23.99 -0.22 9.72
N LYS A 176 -23.82 -0.86 8.54
CA LYS A 176 -23.87 -2.33 8.45
C LYS A 176 -22.72 -2.97 9.21
N LYS A 177 -21.50 -2.44 9.04
CA LYS A 177 -20.32 -2.98 9.69
C LYS A 177 -20.37 -2.78 11.21
N ALA A 178 -20.82 -1.62 11.68
CA ALA A 178 -21.04 -1.35 13.10
C ALA A 178 -22.12 -2.27 13.72
N ALA A 179 -23.23 -2.52 12.99
CA ALA A 179 -24.28 -3.42 13.46
C ALA A 179 -23.85 -4.90 13.49
N ALA A 180 -22.83 -5.29 12.73
CA ALA A 180 -22.31 -6.65 12.71
C ALA A 180 -21.21 -6.90 13.74
N ALA A 181 -20.68 -5.86 14.39
CA ALA A 181 -19.63 -5.98 15.39
C ALA A 181 -20.17 -6.61 16.69
N THR A 182 -19.44 -7.56 17.23
CA THR A 182 -19.83 -8.33 18.43
C THR A 182 -18.85 -8.16 19.58
N GLU A 183 -17.67 -7.60 19.32
CA GLU A 183 -16.64 -7.35 20.31
C GLU A 183 -16.92 -6.06 21.07
N LYS A 184 -16.86 -6.10 22.40
CA LYS A 184 -17.02 -4.90 23.21
C LYS A 184 -15.71 -4.12 23.29
N ALA A 185 -15.83 -2.79 23.27
CA ALA A 185 -14.67 -1.95 23.45
C ALA A 185 -14.09 -2.12 24.87
N PRO A 186 -12.75 -2.18 25.00
CA PRO A 186 -12.10 -2.14 26.31
C PRO A 186 -12.52 -0.89 27.08
N VAL A 187 -12.75 -1.07 28.38
CA VAL A 187 -13.14 0.03 29.29
C VAL A 187 -11.92 0.44 30.10
N PHE A 188 -11.55 1.70 30.00
CA PHE A 188 -10.46 2.23 30.79
C PHE A 188 -10.93 2.47 32.24
N ALA A 189 -10.13 1.96 33.20
CA ALA A 189 -10.32 2.22 34.62
C ALA A 189 -8.94 2.36 35.28
N GLY A 190 -8.57 3.57 35.69
CA GLY A 190 -7.27 3.80 36.32
C GLY A 190 -6.75 5.22 36.12
N ASP A 191 -5.47 5.43 36.45
CA ASP A 191 -4.79 6.68 36.23
C ASP A 191 -4.25 6.73 34.76
N PRO A 192 -4.66 7.75 33.99
CA PRO A 192 -4.24 7.86 32.59
C PRO A 192 -2.72 8.01 32.42
N ASN A 193 -2.02 8.65 33.37
CA ASN A 193 -0.57 8.84 33.27
C ASN A 193 0.18 7.52 33.50
N GLN A 194 -0.24 6.73 34.48
CA GLN A 194 0.32 5.40 34.73
C GLN A 194 0.07 4.48 33.53
N TRP A 195 -1.12 4.54 32.94
CA TRP A 195 -1.43 3.80 31.73
C TRP A 195 -0.48 4.20 30.60
N ARG A 196 -0.31 5.49 30.34
CA ARG A 196 0.58 6.00 29.30
C ARG A 196 2.03 5.54 29.51
N ASP A 197 2.54 5.53 30.74
CA ASP A 197 3.91 5.16 31.04
C ASP A 197 4.21 3.69 30.68
N SER A 198 3.21 2.83 30.76
CA SER A 198 3.30 1.43 30.32
C SER A 198 3.04 1.25 28.82
N HIS A 199 2.49 2.25 28.10
CA HIS A 199 2.11 2.18 26.69
C HIS A 199 2.82 3.23 25.79
N GLN A 200 4.04 3.63 26.15
CA GLN A 200 4.81 4.62 25.37
C GLN A 200 5.14 4.14 23.96
N VAL A 201 5.30 2.82 23.79
CA VAL A 201 5.55 2.16 22.50
C VAL A 201 4.66 0.93 22.42
N MET A 202 3.87 0.85 21.36
CA MET A 202 2.95 -0.23 21.07
C MET A 202 3.28 -0.87 19.73
N ASP A 203 2.78 -2.07 19.49
CA ASP A 203 2.89 -2.75 18.19
C ASP A 203 1.62 -2.54 17.37
N ASP A 204 1.79 -2.29 16.06
CA ASP A 204 0.67 -2.36 15.14
C ASP A 204 0.46 -3.79 14.61
N TYR A 205 -0.57 -3.98 13.77
CA TYR A 205 -0.92 -5.29 13.19
C TYR A 205 0.16 -5.92 12.30
N LYS A 206 1.20 -5.16 11.93
CA LYS A 206 2.39 -5.63 11.19
C LYS A 206 3.61 -5.78 12.08
N GLY A 207 3.48 -5.60 13.39
CA GLY A 207 4.60 -5.61 14.34
C GLY A 207 5.49 -4.37 14.27
N ARG A 208 5.02 -3.28 13.67
CA ARG A 208 5.78 -2.03 13.64
C ARG A 208 5.56 -1.25 14.93
N LYS A 209 6.62 -0.61 15.42
CA LYS A 209 6.57 0.15 16.68
C LYS A 209 5.88 1.50 16.47
N VAL A 210 4.87 1.78 17.27
CA VAL A 210 4.09 3.01 17.29
C VAL A 210 4.32 3.72 18.61
N GLN A 211 4.77 4.96 18.55
CA GLN A 211 5.04 5.77 19.75
C GLN A 211 3.80 6.56 20.17
N LEU A 212 3.55 6.65 21.48
CA LEU A 212 2.62 7.59 22.08
C LEU A 212 3.40 8.56 22.96
N THR A 213 3.74 9.73 22.41
CA THR A 213 4.53 10.74 23.11
C THR A 213 3.72 11.40 24.22
N GLU A 214 4.42 11.86 25.25
CA GLU A 214 3.79 12.57 26.37
C GLU A 214 3.05 13.82 25.92
N GLU A 215 3.63 14.56 24.97
CA GLU A 215 3.02 15.77 24.42
C GLU A 215 1.67 15.48 23.76
N VAL A 216 1.61 14.44 22.91
CA VAL A 216 0.36 14.04 22.25
C VAL A 216 -0.65 13.54 23.28
N PHE A 217 -0.22 12.74 24.25
CA PHE A 217 -1.09 12.21 25.28
C PHE A 217 -1.71 13.33 26.11
N LYS A 218 -0.91 14.24 26.68
CA LYS A 218 -1.38 15.39 27.45
C LYS A 218 -2.32 16.31 26.66
N ARG A 219 -2.01 16.54 25.37
CA ARG A 219 -2.87 17.34 24.48
C ARG A 219 -4.29 16.78 24.37
N HIS A 220 -4.44 15.47 24.41
CA HIS A 220 -5.71 14.79 24.18
C HIS A 220 -6.40 14.28 25.46
N THR A 221 -5.74 14.31 26.61
CA THR A 221 -6.29 13.85 27.88
C THR A 221 -6.51 14.97 28.90
N THR A 222 -6.43 16.23 28.46
CA THR A 222 -6.66 17.39 29.34
C THR A 222 -7.70 18.34 28.79
N LYS A 223 -8.31 19.14 29.64
CA LYS A 223 -9.31 20.19 29.32
C LYS A 223 -10.50 19.60 28.56
N LYS A 224 -10.91 20.24 27.45
CA LYS A 224 -12.10 19.89 26.67
C LYS A 224 -12.09 18.49 26.04
N TYR A 225 -10.95 17.83 26.00
CA TYR A 225 -10.83 16.51 25.37
C TYR A 225 -10.84 15.36 26.39
N GLU A 226 -10.70 15.66 27.68
CA GLU A 226 -10.55 14.66 28.73
C GLU A 226 -11.72 13.68 28.77
N GLU A 227 -12.96 14.18 28.86
CA GLU A 227 -14.17 13.34 28.91
C GLU A 227 -14.33 12.42 27.66
N ALA A 228 -13.94 12.93 26.51
CA ALA A 228 -14.12 12.20 25.25
C ALA A 228 -12.97 11.25 24.90
N ARG A 229 -11.77 11.43 25.50
CA ARG A 229 -10.55 10.72 25.07
C ARG A 229 -9.98 9.79 26.12
N VAL A 230 -10.06 10.16 27.39
CA VAL A 230 -9.56 9.32 28.49
C VAL A 230 -10.24 7.95 28.52
N PRO A 231 -11.57 7.85 28.39
CA PRO A 231 -12.23 6.54 28.37
C PRO A 231 -11.82 5.61 27.24
N LEU A 232 -11.19 6.16 26.20
CA LEU A 232 -10.81 5.42 24.98
C LEU A 232 -9.35 5.00 24.95
N VAL A 233 -8.54 5.36 25.95
CA VAL A 233 -7.09 5.04 25.92
C VAL A 233 -6.84 3.53 25.85
N GLU A 234 -7.63 2.72 26.55
CA GLU A 234 -7.50 1.26 26.55
C GLU A 234 -7.79 0.62 25.18
N CYS A 235 -8.53 1.33 24.32
CA CYS A 235 -8.79 0.86 22.96
C CYS A 235 -7.57 1.03 22.04
N ILE A 236 -6.62 1.93 22.34
CA ILE A 236 -5.52 2.27 21.42
C ILE A 236 -4.67 1.05 21.05
N PRO A 237 -4.16 0.23 21.99
CA PRO A 237 -3.34 -0.94 21.66
C PRO A 237 -4.10 -1.95 20.82
N ASP A 238 -5.36 -2.20 21.14
CA ASP A 238 -6.18 -3.16 20.41
C ASP A 238 -6.50 -2.68 18.99
N VAL A 239 -6.88 -1.42 18.82
CA VAL A 239 -7.13 -0.82 17.49
C VAL A 239 -5.87 -0.87 16.62
N LEU A 240 -4.69 -0.64 17.18
CA LEU A 240 -3.44 -0.73 16.43
C LEU A 240 -3.12 -2.17 16.03
N LYS A 241 -3.31 -3.12 16.94
CA LYS A 241 -2.94 -4.52 16.74
C LYS A 241 -3.97 -5.30 15.92
N ASN A 242 -5.25 -5.02 16.11
CA ASN A 242 -6.36 -5.75 15.52
C ASN A 242 -7.35 -4.81 14.79
N PRO A 243 -6.90 -3.90 13.90
CA PRO A 243 -7.81 -3.02 13.20
C PRO A 243 -8.66 -3.79 12.19
N ASP A 244 -9.92 -3.40 12.02
CA ASP A 244 -10.76 -3.90 10.93
C ASP A 244 -10.40 -3.27 9.60
N GLU A 245 -10.01 -2.01 9.60
CA GLU A 245 -9.61 -1.27 8.40
C GLU A 245 -8.43 -0.36 8.69
N VAL A 246 -7.50 -0.27 7.73
CA VAL A 246 -6.40 0.70 7.78
C VAL A 246 -6.36 1.50 6.50
N TRP A 247 -6.43 2.82 6.63
CA TRP A 247 -6.51 3.76 5.52
C TRP A 247 -5.34 4.74 5.53
N ILE A 248 -4.72 4.98 4.36
CA ILE A 248 -3.93 6.20 4.15
C ILE A 248 -4.87 7.29 3.67
N ASN A 249 -4.94 8.35 4.43
CA ASN A 249 -5.82 9.47 4.17
C ASN A 249 -4.99 10.74 3.91
N ASP A 250 -5.41 11.54 2.92
CA ASP A 250 -4.76 12.80 2.55
C ASP A 250 -5.24 14.01 3.36
N TYR A 251 -5.44 13.85 4.65
CA TYR A 251 -5.82 14.98 5.49
C TYR A 251 -4.77 16.11 5.33
N GLN A 252 -5.15 17.21 4.69
CA GLN A 252 -4.27 18.34 4.34
C GLN A 252 -3.27 18.11 3.19
N LYS A 253 -3.56 17.23 2.23
CA LYS A 253 -2.70 16.92 1.08
C LYS A 253 -1.34 16.28 1.43
N LYS A 254 -1.23 15.69 2.59
CA LYS A 254 -0.08 14.90 3.03
C LYS A 254 -0.56 13.47 3.23
N PHE A 255 -0.06 12.52 2.45
CA PHE A 255 -0.34 11.08 2.59
C PHE A 255 0.55 10.44 3.66
N ASP A 256 0.62 11.08 4.82
CA ASP A 256 1.45 10.68 5.94
C ASP A 256 0.64 10.19 7.15
N ASN A 257 -0.68 10.19 7.04
CA ASN A 257 -1.57 9.76 8.12
C ASN A 257 -2.20 8.40 7.83
N LEU A 258 -2.06 7.48 8.78
CA LEU A 258 -2.73 6.20 8.82
C LEU A 258 -3.91 6.26 9.79
N ASN A 259 -5.10 5.91 9.31
CA ASN A 259 -6.29 5.75 10.13
C ASN A 259 -6.49 4.26 10.38
N PHE A 260 -6.38 3.85 11.64
CA PHE A 260 -6.68 2.50 12.10
C PHE A 260 -8.10 2.51 12.67
N ILE A 261 -9.02 1.82 12.03
CA ILE A 261 -10.44 1.81 12.42
C ILE A 261 -10.81 0.43 12.94
N LYS A 262 -11.43 0.39 14.10
CA LYS A 262 -12.00 -0.84 14.65
C LYS A 262 -13.46 -0.60 15.04
N PHE A 263 -14.30 -1.56 14.69
CA PHE A 263 -15.72 -1.58 14.97
C PHE A 263 -15.97 -2.47 16.20
N TYR A 264 -16.47 -1.85 17.27
CA TYR A 264 -16.96 -2.55 18.45
C TYR A 264 -18.49 -2.53 18.46
N GLU A 265 -19.09 -3.39 19.28
CA GLU A 265 -20.55 -3.48 19.43
C GLU A 265 -21.19 -2.12 19.79
N ASP A 266 -20.54 -1.37 20.65
CA ASP A 266 -21.06 -0.12 21.23
C ASP A 266 -20.47 1.15 20.60
N LYS A 267 -19.32 1.07 19.91
CA LYS A 267 -18.65 2.24 19.33
C LYS A 267 -17.69 1.89 18.20
N VAL A 268 -17.30 2.89 17.43
CA VAL A 268 -16.25 2.74 16.39
C VAL A 268 -15.10 3.68 16.73
N ILE A 269 -13.92 3.12 16.90
CA ILE A 269 -12.73 3.87 17.29
C ILE A 269 -11.80 4.05 16.12
N ASN A 270 -11.29 5.26 15.95
CA ASN A 270 -10.22 5.61 15.03
C ASN A 270 -8.97 6.04 15.78
N VAL A 271 -7.87 5.36 15.55
CA VAL A 271 -6.53 5.78 15.98
C VAL A 271 -5.79 6.28 14.77
N VAL A 272 -5.35 7.53 14.81
CA VAL A 272 -4.62 8.17 13.71
C VAL A 272 -3.15 8.21 14.05
N CYS A 273 -2.33 7.70 13.14
CA CYS A 273 -0.89 7.69 13.27
C CYS A 273 -0.22 8.44 12.12
N GLU A 274 0.84 9.16 12.41
CA GLU A 274 1.72 9.79 11.43
C GLU A 274 2.95 8.91 11.18
N VAL A 275 3.35 8.81 9.92
CA VAL A 275 4.61 8.17 9.53
C VAL A 275 5.72 9.20 9.62
N LYS A 276 6.71 8.97 10.49
CA LYS A 276 7.94 9.77 10.56
C LYS A 276 9.11 8.99 9.99
N ASN A 277 9.85 9.61 9.07
CA ASN A 277 11.09 9.05 8.49
C ASN A 277 10.91 7.64 7.86
N GLY A 278 9.73 7.36 7.33
CA GLY A 278 9.44 6.12 6.62
C GLY A 278 9.32 4.85 7.48
N THR A 279 9.72 4.87 8.75
CA THR A 279 9.76 3.67 9.60
C THR A 279 9.11 3.83 10.96
N LEU A 280 9.03 5.03 11.49
CA LEU A 280 8.50 5.28 12.84
C LEU A 280 7.11 5.89 12.77
N TYR A 281 6.16 5.21 13.43
CA TYR A 281 4.80 5.71 13.58
C TYR A 281 4.66 6.39 14.94
N GLN A 282 3.94 7.51 14.92
CA GLN A 282 3.53 8.20 16.14
C GLN A 282 2.02 8.31 16.15
N VAL A 283 1.37 7.97 17.25
CA VAL A 283 -0.05 8.30 17.46
C VAL A 283 -0.18 9.82 17.48
N THR A 284 -1.08 10.35 16.66
CA THR A 284 -1.37 11.80 16.63
C THR A 284 -2.68 12.15 17.33
N THR A 285 -3.66 11.25 17.26
CA THR A 285 -4.96 11.38 17.94
C THR A 285 -5.71 10.05 17.93
N TRP A 286 -6.68 9.92 18.81
CA TRP A 286 -7.66 8.81 18.84
C TRP A 286 -9.03 9.36 19.20
N PHE A 287 -10.08 8.76 18.68
CA PHE A 287 -11.45 9.25 18.92
C PHE A 287 -12.50 8.23 18.48
N GLU A 288 -13.69 8.38 19.05
CA GLU A 288 -14.87 7.69 18.57
C GLU A 288 -15.42 8.38 17.31
N ILE A 289 -15.73 7.59 16.28
CA ILE A 289 -16.43 8.08 15.11
C ILE A 289 -17.92 8.07 15.40
N GLU A 290 -18.47 9.22 15.74
CA GLU A 290 -19.90 9.36 16.04
C GLU A 290 -20.77 9.03 14.83
N GLN A 291 -21.80 8.21 15.06
CA GLN A 291 -22.68 7.73 13.99
C GLN A 291 -23.53 8.84 13.35
N ASN A 292 -23.79 9.94 14.06
CA ASN A 292 -24.75 10.98 13.68
C ASN A 292 -24.15 12.40 13.57
N ALA A 293 -22.83 12.55 13.56
CA ALA A 293 -22.23 13.87 13.50
C ALA A 293 -22.48 14.59 12.17
N ASN A 294 -23.07 15.78 12.23
CA ASN A 294 -23.22 16.69 11.09
C ASN A 294 -21.92 17.49 10.91
N ILE A 295 -21.12 17.18 9.92
CA ILE A 295 -19.94 17.97 9.59
C ILE A 295 -20.33 19.17 8.72
N LYS A 296 -20.19 20.38 9.26
CA LYS A 296 -20.22 21.61 8.47
C LYS A 296 -18.91 21.76 7.71
N VAL A 297 -18.93 21.59 6.41
CA VAL A 297 -17.77 21.89 5.54
C VAL A 297 -17.81 23.38 5.22
N LYS A 298 -16.79 24.14 5.66
CA LYS A 298 -16.64 25.56 5.33
C LYS A 298 -16.62 25.75 3.80
N GLY A 299 -17.58 26.53 3.26
CA GLY A 299 -17.53 27.06 1.90
C GLY A 299 -18.34 26.33 0.81
N ARG A 300 -19.09 25.26 1.10
CA ARG A 300 -20.06 24.66 0.16
C ARG A 300 -21.42 24.48 0.80
N ARG A 301 -22.51 24.69 0.01
CA ARG A 301 -23.88 24.37 0.43
C ARG A 301 -23.84 23.01 1.12
N SER A 302 -24.35 22.96 2.37
CA SER A 302 -24.29 21.82 3.26
C SER A 302 -24.91 20.57 2.60
N ARG A 303 -24.13 19.78 1.88
CA ARG A 303 -24.45 18.36 1.73
C ARG A 303 -24.17 17.74 3.10
N LYS A 304 -25.14 17.00 3.64
CA LYS A 304 -24.92 16.09 4.76
C LYS A 304 -23.89 15.06 4.30
N ILE A 305 -22.61 15.35 4.48
CA ILE A 305 -21.54 14.39 4.22
C ILE A 305 -21.48 13.56 5.48
N ASP A 306 -21.75 12.28 5.32
CA ASP A 306 -21.59 11.30 6.38
C ASP A 306 -20.15 11.40 6.92
N PRO A 307 -19.94 11.77 8.19
CA PRO A 307 -18.60 11.89 8.77
C PRO A 307 -17.81 10.58 8.68
N ARG A 308 -18.51 9.48 8.62
CA ARG A 308 -18.02 8.12 8.43
C ARG A 308 -17.30 7.95 7.11
N TRP A 309 -17.75 8.64 6.05
CA TRP A 309 -17.10 8.70 4.74
C TRP A 309 -15.71 9.37 4.81
N ARG A 310 -15.55 10.37 5.67
CA ARG A 310 -14.30 11.13 5.81
C ARG A 310 -13.10 10.27 6.23
N TYR A 311 -13.31 9.27 7.08
CA TYR A 311 -12.23 8.45 7.62
C TYR A 311 -12.00 7.17 6.84
N ARG A 312 -13.00 6.73 6.04
CA ARG A 312 -12.94 5.53 5.18
C ARG A 312 -12.78 5.91 3.72
N ARG A 313 -11.80 6.77 3.44
CA ARG A 313 -11.42 7.24 2.11
C ARG A 313 -9.90 7.26 1.96
N GLY A 314 -9.42 7.34 0.72
CA GLY A 314 -8.01 7.29 0.38
C GLY A 314 -7.58 5.89 -0.01
N LEU A 315 -6.36 5.49 0.30
CA LEU A 315 -5.84 4.17 -0.01
C LEU A 315 -6.13 3.20 1.14
N LEU A 316 -6.88 2.13 0.85
CA LEU A 316 -7.11 1.03 1.80
C LEU A 316 -5.88 0.11 1.83
N ILE A 317 -5.29 -0.06 3.03
CA ILE A 317 -4.11 -0.92 3.24
C ILE A 317 -4.49 -2.26 3.84
N LYS A 318 -5.49 -2.28 4.72
CA LYS A 318 -6.01 -3.48 5.37
C LYS A 318 -7.53 -3.46 5.31
N LYS A 319 -8.06 -4.61 4.94
CA LYS A 319 -9.49 -4.93 4.90
C LYS A 319 -9.78 -5.99 5.92
#